data_147e434b05a6bb3bd03827c603a45279
#
_entry.id   147e434b05a6bb3bd03827c603a45279
#
_cell.length_a   1.000
_cell.length_b   1.000
_cell.length_c   1.000
_cell.angle_alpha   90.00
_cell.angle_beta   90.00
_cell.angle_gamma   90.00
#
_symmetry.space_group_name_H-M   'P 1'
#
loop_
_entity.id
_entity.type
_entity.pdbx_description
1 polymer ?
#
loop_
_entity_poly.entity_id
_entity_poly.type
_entity_poly.pdbx_seq_one_letter_code
_entity_poly.pdbx_strand_id
1 'polypeptide(L)'
;PQVTDLNTYDSGLQTGGGWYPAMACWQSGSAGEFNFGDIPFKYMPPEGFLSLASSNQPKGSVLNPKKHFTAVSYQGNGSNNGDTKKIPLDFTPDLVYITGRDNATHKQIVNSFAPQKALATSDNYTEYTFTGLRTRPRGFVAGYSWSSSYSTNTNGHNYMSYCWKAGGAAVANTDGTI
;
A
#
# COMPACT_ATOMS: atom_id res chain seq x y z
N PRO A 1 -32.36 24.19 19.26
CA PRO A 1 -30.96 24.47 19.07
C PRO A 1 -30.70 24.82 17.62
N GLN A 2 -30.26 26.05 17.42
CA GLN A 2 -30.00 26.60 16.10
C GLN A 2 -28.69 25.98 15.62
N VAL A 3 -28.73 25.30 14.49
CA VAL A 3 -27.50 24.91 13.79
C VAL A 3 -26.91 26.20 13.22
N THR A 4 -25.95 26.75 13.88
CA THR A 4 -25.14 27.85 13.35
C THR A 4 -24.30 27.32 12.21
N ASP A 5 -24.25 28.05 11.11
CA ASP A 5 -23.38 27.73 9.99
C ASP A 5 -21.91 27.69 10.49
N LEU A 6 -21.35 26.51 10.54
CA LEU A 6 -19.99 26.28 11.01
C LEU A 6 -18.93 27.00 10.17
N ASN A 7 -19.28 27.41 8.95
CA ASN A 7 -18.37 28.16 8.07
C ASN A 7 -18.17 29.61 8.51
N THR A 8 -19.04 30.15 9.39
CA THR A 8 -18.94 31.53 9.86
C THR A 8 -18.31 31.68 11.26
N TYR A 9 -18.05 30.56 11.96
CA TYR A 9 -17.69 30.63 13.38
C TYR A 9 -16.23 30.86 13.66
N ASP A 10 -15.29 30.57 12.75
CA ASP A 10 -13.89 30.91 12.94
C ASP A 10 -13.07 30.90 11.65
N SER A 11 -12.59 32.06 11.25
CA SER A 11 -11.65 32.21 10.13
C SER A 11 -10.25 31.65 10.43
N GLY A 12 -9.93 31.31 11.68
CA GLY A 12 -8.65 30.75 12.11
C GLY A 12 -8.58 29.22 11.97
N LEU A 13 -9.71 28.53 11.85
CA LEU A 13 -9.79 27.06 11.76
C LEU A 13 -9.70 26.51 10.33
N GLN A 14 -9.55 27.36 9.34
CA GLN A 14 -9.55 26.97 7.92
C GLN A 14 -8.20 26.45 7.38
N THR A 15 -7.19 26.34 8.18
CA THR A 15 -5.89 25.83 7.75
C THR A 15 -5.77 24.32 7.95
N GLY A 16 -6.52 23.54 7.19
CA GLY A 16 -6.26 22.11 6.98
C GLY A 16 -6.59 21.15 8.13
N GLY A 17 -7.19 21.62 9.21
CA GLY A 17 -7.70 20.77 10.30
C GLY A 17 -9.13 20.28 10.00
N GLY A 18 -9.37 18.99 10.03
CA GLY A 18 -10.72 18.44 9.92
C GLY A 18 -11.61 18.87 11.09
N TRP A 19 -12.93 18.90 10.88
CA TRP A 19 -13.91 19.09 11.94
C TRP A 19 -14.10 17.81 12.74
N TYR A 20 -14.04 17.93 14.05
CA TYR A 20 -14.26 16.81 14.96
C TYR A 20 -15.47 17.10 15.84
N PRO A 21 -16.37 16.13 16.04
CA PRO A 21 -17.46 16.28 17.01
C PRO A 21 -16.87 16.41 18.41
N ALA A 22 -17.33 17.40 19.15
CA ALA A 22 -16.91 17.64 20.51
C ALA A 22 -18.13 17.85 21.41
N MET A 23 -18.02 17.41 22.67
CA MET A 23 -19.03 17.60 23.68
C MET A 23 -18.39 18.06 24.99
N ALA A 24 -18.96 19.08 25.59
CA ALA A 24 -18.56 19.53 26.92
C ALA A 24 -19.71 19.35 27.92
N CYS A 25 -19.42 18.72 29.04
CA CYS A 25 -20.35 18.60 30.17
C CYS A 25 -19.95 19.60 31.26
N TRP A 26 -20.84 20.53 31.60
CA TRP A 26 -20.53 21.64 32.50
C TRP A 26 -20.76 21.33 33.97
N GLN A 27 -21.69 20.44 34.31
CA GLN A 27 -22.06 20.15 35.70
C GLN A 27 -21.73 18.74 36.11
N SER A 28 -21.42 18.54 37.40
CA SER A 28 -21.25 17.21 37.98
C SER A 28 -22.54 16.37 37.76
N GLY A 29 -22.37 15.16 37.23
CA GLY A 29 -23.46 14.29 36.87
C GLY A 29 -24.06 14.47 35.47
N SER A 30 -23.60 15.48 34.71
CA SER A 30 -23.93 15.57 33.29
C SER A 30 -23.18 14.53 32.48
N ALA A 31 -23.89 13.79 31.66
CA ALA A 31 -23.34 12.82 30.72
C ALA A 31 -23.93 13.03 29.34
N GLY A 32 -23.17 12.71 28.33
CA GLY A 32 -23.63 12.72 26.94
C GLY A 32 -23.05 11.55 26.18
N GLU A 33 -23.72 11.15 25.13
CA GLU A 33 -23.32 10.05 24.27
C GLU A 33 -23.32 10.51 22.82
N PHE A 34 -22.29 10.14 22.08
CA PHE A 34 -22.25 10.32 20.64
C PHE A 34 -22.79 9.08 19.94
N ASN A 35 -23.81 9.28 19.13
CA ASN A 35 -24.27 8.26 18.20
C ASN A 35 -23.90 8.68 16.77
N PHE A 36 -22.94 7.99 16.17
CA PHE A 36 -22.50 8.22 14.80
C PHE A 36 -23.22 7.36 13.77
N GLY A 37 -24.26 6.63 14.20
CA GLY A 37 -25.09 5.78 13.35
C GLY A 37 -24.93 4.29 13.64
N ASP A 38 -24.24 3.89 14.72
CA ASP A 38 -24.14 2.51 15.18
C ASP A 38 -25.45 1.99 15.76
N ILE A 39 -26.26 2.90 16.29
CA ILE A 39 -27.63 2.62 16.74
C ILE A 39 -28.62 3.54 16.00
N PRO A 40 -29.88 3.15 15.85
CA PRO A 40 -30.89 3.99 15.20
C PRO A 40 -30.96 5.38 15.85
N PHE A 41 -31.05 6.42 15.02
CA PHE A 41 -31.22 7.78 15.52
C PHE A 41 -32.62 7.93 16.16
N LYS A 42 -32.65 8.59 17.31
CA LYS A 42 -33.92 8.93 17.97
C LYS A 42 -34.80 9.87 17.12
N TYR A 43 -34.14 10.75 16.34
CA TYR A 43 -34.80 11.68 15.43
C TYR A 43 -34.18 11.47 14.02
N MET A 44 -35.05 11.56 13.01
CA MET A 44 -34.57 11.49 11.63
C MET A 44 -33.63 12.66 11.35
N PRO A 45 -32.46 12.42 10.76
CA PRO A 45 -31.59 13.51 10.32
C PRO A 45 -32.31 14.33 9.24
N PRO A 46 -32.00 15.63 9.09
CA PRO A 46 -32.51 16.44 8.00
C PRO A 46 -32.21 15.80 6.63
N GLU A 47 -33.05 16.11 5.64
CA GLU A 47 -32.83 15.61 4.28
C GLU A 47 -31.43 16.00 3.75
N GLY A 48 -30.72 15.04 3.16
CA GLY A 48 -29.38 15.23 2.65
C GLY A 48 -28.26 15.02 3.68
N PHE A 49 -28.58 14.84 4.96
CA PHE A 49 -27.59 14.52 5.99
C PHE A 49 -27.54 13.02 6.25
N LEU A 50 -26.31 12.49 6.31
CA LEU A 50 -26.04 11.09 6.59
C LEU A 50 -25.31 10.96 7.93
N SER A 51 -25.37 9.77 8.53
CA SER A 51 -24.58 9.46 9.72
C SER A 51 -23.07 9.54 9.41
N LEU A 52 -22.25 9.84 10.40
CA LEU A 52 -20.76 9.83 10.27
C LEU A 52 -20.18 8.41 10.25
N ALA A 53 -20.97 7.44 9.82
CA ALA A 53 -20.52 6.06 9.65
C ALA A 53 -19.60 5.92 8.43
N SER A 54 -18.65 5.02 8.52
CA SER A 54 -17.70 4.74 7.42
C SER A 54 -18.40 4.26 6.14
N SER A 55 -19.58 3.66 6.27
CA SER A 55 -20.43 3.25 5.14
C SER A 55 -20.93 4.42 4.27
N ASN A 56 -21.00 5.62 4.83
CA ASN A 56 -21.45 6.85 4.17
C ASN A 56 -20.29 7.67 3.59
N GLN A 57 -19.06 7.28 3.87
CA GLN A 57 -17.89 7.94 3.27
C GLN A 57 -17.82 7.68 1.77
N PRO A 58 -17.39 8.65 0.96
CA PRO A 58 -17.11 8.42 -0.44
C PRO A 58 -16.19 7.22 -0.61
N LYS A 59 -16.55 6.28 -1.47
CA LYS A 59 -15.69 5.14 -1.75
C LYS A 59 -14.37 5.66 -2.33
N GLY A 60 -13.25 5.25 -1.73
CA GLY A 60 -11.95 5.55 -2.27
C GLY A 60 -11.82 5.05 -3.72
N SER A 61 -11.04 5.75 -4.53
CA SER A 61 -10.76 5.36 -5.93
C SER A 61 -10.15 3.95 -6.04
N VAL A 62 -9.48 3.48 -4.99
CA VAL A 62 -8.94 2.12 -4.90
C VAL A 62 -9.86 1.27 -4.03
N LEU A 63 -10.78 0.55 -4.64
CA LEU A 63 -11.77 -0.27 -3.93
C LEU A 63 -11.16 -1.50 -3.24
N ASN A 64 -10.06 -2.01 -3.75
CA ASN A 64 -9.36 -3.16 -3.18
C ASN A 64 -7.85 -2.96 -3.21
N PRO A 65 -7.27 -2.31 -2.18
CA PRO A 65 -5.84 -2.03 -2.11
C PRO A 65 -4.95 -3.28 -2.24
N LYS A 66 -5.41 -4.42 -1.74
CA LYS A 66 -4.66 -5.70 -1.80
C LYS A 66 -4.44 -6.20 -3.23
N LYS A 67 -5.23 -5.74 -4.21
CA LYS A 67 -5.04 -6.04 -5.64
C LYS A 67 -4.03 -5.11 -6.33
N HIS A 68 -3.52 -4.10 -5.61
CA HIS A 68 -2.60 -3.10 -6.16
C HIS A 68 -1.26 -3.08 -5.44
N PHE A 69 -1.25 -3.43 -4.16
CA PHE A 69 -0.05 -3.51 -3.36
C PHE A 69 -0.15 -4.66 -2.35
N THR A 70 0.96 -5.38 -2.17
CA THR A 70 1.09 -6.35 -1.09
C THR A 70 2.54 -6.50 -0.66
N ALA A 71 2.75 -6.84 0.60
CA ALA A 71 4.02 -7.23 1.14
C ALA A 71 3.96 -8.71 1.52
N VAL A 72 4.94 -9.50 1.07
CA VAL A 72 5.00 -10.95 1.29
C VAL A 72 6.37 -11.33 1.81
N SER A 73 6.39 -12.11 2.90
CA SER A 73 7.61 -12.75 3.37
C SER A 73 7.68 -14.19 2.83
N TYR A 74 8.89 -14.63 2.55
CA TYR A 74 9.13 -16.02 2.13
C TYR A 74 10.53 -16.47 2.56
N GLN A 75 10.70 -17.79 2.68
CA GLN A 75 12.00 -18.40 2.90
C GLN A 75 12.56 -18.94 1.59
N GLY A 76 13.83 -18.70 1.32
CA GLY A 76 14.53 -19.23 0.15
C GLY A 76 14.67 -20.76 0.21
N ASN A 77 14.71 -21.40 -0.95
CA ASN A 77 14.90 -22.84 -1.10
C ASN A 77 16.16 -23.21 -1.86
N GLY A 78 16.98 -22.23 -2.25
CA GLY A 78 18.25 -22.44 -2.96
C GLY A 78 18.14 -22.89 -4.42
N SER A 79 16.94 -22.97 -4.95
CA SER A 79 16.69 -23.44 -6.33
C SER A 79 17.24 -22.43 -7.35
N ASN A 80 18.05 -22.91 -8.32
CA ASN A 80 18.68 -22.05 -9.33
C ASN A 80 18.47 -22.51 -10.78
N ASN A 81 17.96 -23.70 -11.01
CA ASN A 81 17.86 -24.30 -12.34
C ASN A 81 16.43 -24.33 -12.87
N GLY A 82 15.89 -23.17 -13.25
CA GLY A 82 14.56 -23.10 -13.86
C GLY A 82 13.38 -23.27 -12.89
N ASP A 83 13.53 -24.06 -11.84
CA ASP A 83 12.61 -24.23 -10.72
C ASP A 83 12.88 -23.19 -9.62
N THR A 84 12.88 -21.96 -10.03
CA THR A 84 12.95 -20.81 -9.14
C THR A 84 11.72 -20.78 -8.24
N LYS A 85 11.89 -20.28 -7.03
CA LYS A 85 10.80 -20.19 -6.07
C LYS A 85 9.70 -19.26 -6.57
N LYS A 86 8.51 -19.82 -6.76
CA LYS A 86 7.31 -19.07 -7.16
C LYS A 86 6.64 -18.49 -5.93
N ILE A 87 6.41 -17.19 -5.94
CA ILE A 87 5.70 -16.46 -4.89
C ILE A 87 4.36 -16.00 -5.46
N PRO A 88 3.24 -16.63 -5.05
CA PRO A 88 1.92 -16.27 -5.55
C PRO A 88 1.43 -14.95 -4.97
N LEU A 89 0.71 -14.18 -5.78
CA LEU A 89 0.01 -12.96 -5.41
C LEU A 89 -1.40 -12.97 -6.02
N ASP A 90 -2.28 -12.12 -5.51
CA ASP A 90 -3.62 -11.96 -6.08
C ASP A 90 -3.64 -11.12 -7.37
N PHE A 91 -2.50 -10.55 -7.76
CA PHE A 91 -2.34 -9.74 -8.96
C PHE A 91 -0.98 -10.01 -9.64
N THR A 92 -0.85 -9.57 -10.88
CA THR A 92 0.43 -9.54 -11.59
C THR A 92 1.17 -8.26 -11.20
N PRO A 93 2.33 -8.35 -10.53
CA PRO A 93 3.08 -7.17 -10.14
C PRO A 93 3.83 -6.58 -11.33
N ASP A 94 3.87 -5.26 -11.41
CA ASP A 94 4.70 -4.52 -12.37
C ASP A 94 6.04 -4.10 -11.76
N LEU A 95 6.08 -3.95 -10.43
CA LEU A 95 7.30 -3.67 -9.68
C LEU A 95 7.39 -4.60 -8.47
N VAL A 96 8.56 -5.20 -8.28
CA VAL A 96 8.87 -6.03 -7.11
C VAL A 96 10.19 -5.55 -6.50
N TYR A 97 10.16 -5.16 -5.23
CA TYR A 97 11.33 -4.86 -4.43
C TYR A 97 11.56 -5.98 -3.42
N ILE A 98 12.78 -6.52 -3.36
CA ILE A 98 13.12 -7.61 -2.46
C ILE A 98 14.31 -7.24 -1.58
N THR A 99 14.21 -7.61 -0.31
CA THR A 99 15.28 -7.46 0.68
C THR A 99 15.45 -8.74 1.50
N GLY A 100 16.68 -9.13 1.77
CA GLY A 100 17.00 -10.15 2.78
C GLY A 100 16.70 -9.61 4.18
N ARG A 101 16.19 -10.47 5.05
CA ARG A 101 15.88 -10.13 6.45
C ARG A 101 16.96 -10.59 7.43
N ASP A 102 17.65 -11.66 7.12
CA ASP A 102 18.61 -12.34 7.97
C ASP A 102 19.95 -12.61 7.26
N ASN A 103 20.16 -12.01 6.09
CA ASN A 103 21.38 -12.10 5.34
C ASN A 103 21.75 -10.75 4.71
N ALA A 104 23.06 -10.58 4.44
CA ALA A 104 23.61 -9.37 3.82
C ALA A 104 23.53 -9.45 2.29
N THR A 105 22.33 -9.66 1.72
CA THR A 105 22.14 -9.63 0.28
C THR A 105 21.79 -8.24 -0.22
N HIS A 106 22.13 -7.95 -1.48
CA HIS A 106 21.71 -6.71 -2.12
C HIS A 106 20.20 -6.64 -2.20
N LYS A 107 19.68 -5.45 -1.93
CA LYS A 107 18.26 -5.13 -2.15
C LYS A 107 18.03 -4.95 -3.64
N GLN A 108 17.03 -5.59 -4.17
CA GLN A 108 16.83 -5.66 -5.62
C GLN A 108 15.45 -5.17 -6.03
N ILE A 109 15.42 -4.45 -7.15
CA ILE A 109 14.18 -4.10 -7.85
C ILE A 109 14.16 -4.78 -9.21
N VAL A 110 13.01 -5.32 -9.57
CA VAL A 110 12.69 -5.80 -10.90
C VAL A 110 11.33 -5.26 -11.33
N ASN A 111 11.16 -5.01 -12.60
CA ASN A 111 9.92 -4.51 -13.17
C ASN A 111 9.46 -5.37 -14.37
N SER A 112 8.19 -5.21 -14.75
CA SER A 112 7.59 -5.94 -15.87
C SER A 112 8.01 -5.41 -17.25
N PHE A 113 8.54 -4.18 -17.32
CA PHE A 113 8.91 -3.51 -18.59
C PHE A 113 10.30 -3.93 -19.07
N ALA A 114 11.18 -4.31 -18.13
CA ALA A 114 12.51 -4.83 -18.43
C ALA A 114 12.66 -6.22 -17.82
N PRO A 115 11.98 -7.24 -18.36
CA PRO A 115 12.03 -8.60 -17.83
C PRO A 115 13.47 -9.12 -17.86
N GLN A 116 13.88 -9.79 -16.78
CA GLN A 116 15.23 -10.29 -16.57
C GLN A 116 16.30 -9.19 -16.32
N LYS A 117 15.89 -7.96 -16.08
CA LYS A 117 16.75 -6.89 -15.62
C LYS A 117 16.46 -6.57 -14.16
N ALA A 118 17.51 -6.42 -13.38
CA ALA A 118 17.40 -6.04 -11.98
C ALA A 118 18.34 -4.86 -11.66
N LEU A 119 17.93 -4.07 -10.70
CA LEU A 119 18.72 -2.98 -10.14
C LEU A 119 18.99 -3.28 -8.67
N ALA A 120 20.26 -3.28 -8.27
CA ALA A 120 20.64 -3.36 -6.87
C ALA A 120 20.56 -1.97 -6.23
N THR A 121 19.58 -1.78 -5.34
CA THR A 121 19.33 -0.46 -4.72
C THR A 121 20.20 -0.18 -3.50
N SER A 122 20.95 -1.16 -3.05
CA SER A 122 21.89 -1.03 -1.93
C SER A 122 23.31 -0.69 -2.39
N ASP A 123 23.51 -0.49 -3.67
CA ASP A 123 24.81 -0.23 -4.26
C ASP A 123 24.67 0.71 -5.48
N ASN A 124 25.79 1.20 -6.00
CA ASN A 124 25.86 2.08 -7.17
C ASN A 124 26.06 1.33 -8.50
N TYR A 125 25.71 0.06 -8.56
CA TYR A 125 25.78 -0.71 -9.79
C TYR A 125 24.73 -0.27 -10.82
N THR A 126 25.11 -0.38 -12.09
CA THR A 126 24.18 -0.26 -13.19
C THR A 126 23.20 -1.43 -13.23
N GLU A 127 22.09 -1.27 -13.94
CA GLU A 127 21.16 -2.36 -14.20
C GLU A 127 21.89 -3.58 -14.80
N TYR A 128 21.61 -4.76 -14.29
CA TYR A 128 22.24 -6.00 -14.72
C TYR A 128 21.22 -7.07 -15.10
N THR A 129 21.67 -8.06 -15.89
CA THR A 129 20.81 -9.18 -16.27
C THR A 129 20.73 -10.21 -15.13
N PHE A 130 19.53 -10.46 -14.65
CA PHE A 130 19.25 -11.45 -13.62
C PHE A 130 18.00 -12.29 -13.98
N THR A 131 18.22 -13.42 -14.59
CA THR A 131 17.14 -14.30 -15.08
C THR A 131 16.35 -14.98 -13.95
N GLY A 132 16.94 -15.07 -12.76
CA GLY A 132 16.31 -15.71 -11.60
C GLY A 132 15.18 -14.91 -10.95
N LEU A 133 15.14 -13.59 -11.14
CA LEU A 133 14.13 -12.73 -10.56
C LEU A 133 13.31 -12.08 -11.68
N ARG A 134 12.01 -12.32 -11.69
CA ARG A 134 11.10 -11.76 -12.70
C ARG A 134 9.65 -11.75 -12.26
N THR A 135 8.90 -10.79 -12.74
CA THR A 135 7.44 -10.75 -12.58
C THR A 135 6.79 -11.87 -13.39
N ARG A 136 5.65 -12.34 -12.93
CA ARG A 136 4.83 -13.41 -13.55
C ARG A 136 3.35 -13.10 -13.38
N PRO A 137 2.49 -13.66 -14.21
CA PRO A 137 1.06 -13.63 -13.95
C PRO A 137 0.77 -14.14 -12.54
N ARG A 138 0.04 -13.35 -11.76
CA ARG A 138 -0.35 -13.63 -10.37
C ARG A 138 0.84 -13.97 -9.45
N GLY A 139 1.94 -13.20 -9.57
CA GLY A 139 3.07 -13.39 -8.69
C GLY A 139 4.41 -13.00 -9.30
N PHE A 140 5.45 -13.51 -8.70
CA PHE A 140 6.82 -13.36 -9.19
C PHE A 140 7.64 -14.63 -8.88
N VAL A 141 8.81 -14.68 -9.45
CA VAL A 141 9.76 -15.76 -9.25
C VAL A 141 11.00 -15.19 -8.58
N ALA A 142 11.42 -15.82 -7.48
CA ALA A 142 12.68 -15.55 -6.81
C ALA A 142 13.68 -16.65 -7.09
N GLY A 143 14.87 -16.29 -7.55
CA GLY A 143 15.90 -17.24 -7.95
C GLY A 143 17.21 -17.05 -7.20
N TYR A 144 18.01 -18.10 -7.21
CA TYR A 144 19.38 -18.06 -6.72
C TYR A 144 20.27 -17.42 -7.79
N SER A 145 21.19 -16.54 -7.36
CA SER A 145 22.21 -15.96 -8.23
C SER A 145 23.53 -16.73 -8.11
N TRP A 146 24.37 -16.60 -9.11
CA TRP A 146 25.77 -17.09 -9.09
C TRP A 146 26.59 -16.49 -7.92
N SER A 147 26.19 -15.36 -7.40
CA SER A 147 26.76 -14.73 -6.19
C SER A 147 25.71 -14.69 -5.08
N SER A 148 26.10 -15.09 -3.87
CA SER A 148 25.23 -15.04 -2.69
C SER A 148 24.72 -13.62 -2.41
N SER A 149 25.52 -12.60 -2.72
CA SER A 149 25.14 -11.18 -2.53
C SER A 149 23.96 -10.74 -3.38
N TYR A 150 23.75 -11.35 -4.55
CA TYR A 150 22.64 -11.03 -5.45
C TYR A 150 21.49 -12.03 -5.38
N SER A 151 21.61 -13.04 -4.53
CA SER A 151 20.57 -14.06 -4.43
C SER A 151 19.33 -13.53 -3.74
N THR A 152 18.16 -13.81 -4.31
CA THR A 152 16.85 -13.60 -3.70
C THR A 152 16.22 -14.91 -3.24
N ASN A 153 16.96 -16.01 -3.27
CA ASN A 153 16.44 -17.35 -2.97
C ASN A 153 17.49 -18.27 -2.32
N THR A 154 18.40 -17.74 -1.51
CA THR A 154 19.36 -18.57 -0.76
C THR A 154 18.63 -19.51 0.19
N ASN A 155 19.01 -20.77 0.20
CA ASN A 155 18.36 -21.80 1.02
C ASN A 155 18.35 -21.42 2.51
N GLY A 156 17.18 -21.52 3.14
CA GLY A 156 17.00 -21.26 4.56
C GLY A 156 16.90 -19.80 4.97
N HIS A 157 17.29 -18.85 4.10
CA HIS A 157 17.24 -17.43 4.40
C HIS A 157 15.84 -16.82 4.20
N ASN A 158 15.51 -15.84 5.01
CA ASN A 158 14.22 -15.16 4.98
C ASN A 158 14.31 -13.85 4.18
N TYR A 159 13.29 -13.62 3.37
CA TYR A 159 13.16 -12.46 2.51
C TYR A 159 11.84 -11.76 2.74
N MET A 160 11.82 -10.46 2.43
CA MET A 160 10.62 -9.65 2.35
C MET A 160 10.54 -9.04 0.96
N SER A 161 9.39 -9.12 0.34
CA SER A 161 9.11 -8.49 -0.93
C SER A 161 7.95 -7.52 -0.82
N TYR A 162 8.08 -6.41 -1.51
CA TYR A 162 7.03 -5.41 -1.69
C TYR A 162 6.67 -5.40 -3.17
N CYS A 163 5.39 -5.55 -3.45
CA CYS A 163 4.91 -5.77 -4.80
C CYS A 163 3.83 -4.74 -5.14
N TRP A 164 4.01 -4.05 -6.26
CA TRP A 164 3.06 -3.06 -6.76
C TRP A 164 2.54 -3.45 -8.13
N LYS A 165 1.26 -3.20 -8.33
CA LYS A 165 0.65 -3.16 -9.65
C LYS A 165 0.63 -1.72 -10.11
N ALA A 166 1.45 -1.38 -11.10
CA ALA A 166 1.39 -0.12 -11.80
C ALA A 166 0.26 -0.15 -12.85
N GLY A 167 -0.23 0.98 -13.28
CA GLY A 167 -1.44 1.11 -14.10
C GLY A 167 -1.40 0.57 -15.52
N GLY A 168 -0.46 -0.32 -15.89
CA GLY A 168 -0.32 -0.84 -17.26
C GLY A 168 0.73 -0.10 -18.09
N ALA A 169 0.53 -0.04 -19.40
CA ALA A 169 1.47 0.63 -20.32
C ALA A 169 1.65 2.11 -19.96
N ALA A 170 2.87 2.61 -20.09
CA ALA A 170 3.15 4.02 -19.86
C ALA A 170 2.30 4.90 -20.80
N VAL A 171 1.65 5.91 -20.25
CA VAL A 171 0.95 6.95 -21.00
C VAL A 171 1.72 8.24 -20.89
N ALA A 172 1.66 9.08 -21.94
CA ALA A 172 2.24 10.40 -21.88
C ALA A 172 1.53 11.21 -20.79
N ASN A 173 2.29 11.71 -19.83
CA ASN A 173 1.79 12.60 -18.79
C ASN A 173 2.26 14.02 -19.10
N THR A 174 1.32 14.90 -19.34
CA THR A 174 1.55 16.33 -19.66
C THR A 174 1.14 17.23 -18.49
N ASP A 175 0.69 16.66 -17.36
CA ASP A 175 0.14 17.40 -16.23
C ASP A 175 1.22 17.94 -15.26
N GLY A 176 2.49 17.68 -15.56
CA GLY A 176 3.62 18.18 -14.77
C GLY A 176 4.43 19.20 -15.57
N THR A 177 4.69 20.35 -14.98
CA THR A 177 5.75 21.26 -15.43
C THR A 177 6.95 21.08 -14.51
N ILE A 178 8.10 20.77 -15.09
CA ILE A 178 9.37 20.80 -14.38
C ILE A 178 10.00 22.17 -14.60
#